data_c2bdafd4dc482ae361f0ca16989f878f
#
_entry.id   c2bdafd4dc482ae361f0ca16989f878f
#
_cell.length_a   1.000
_cell.length_b   1.000
_cell.length_c   1.000
_cell.angle_alpha   90.00
_cell.angle_beta   90.00
_cell.angle_gamma   90.00
#
_symmetry.space_group_name_H-M   'P 1'
#
loop_
_entity.id
_entity.type
_entity.pdbx_description
1 polymer ?
#
loop_
_entity_poly.entity_id
_entity_poly.type
_entity_poly.pdbx_seq_one_letter_code
_entity_poly.pdbx_strand_id
1 'polypeptide(L)'
;MTKSNSTKKALVFALLSTLLCVSMLIGTTFAWFTDTANAAVSNIKSGNLKVELQKADGSALTDALKWVSVDDEILWEPGCTYNLEGFVVKNSGTLALKYKVVISGVNGNADLLNVLTFTYTVDGAAFDADSEFKLAAGATSPVFTISAHMDEAAGNEYKGMDLD
;
A
#
# COMPACT_ATOMS: atom_id res chain seq x y z
N MET A 1 18.90 52.08 65.03
CA MET A 1 18.90 52.01 63.55
C MET A 1 19.40 50.62 63.09
N THR A 2 18.65 49.55 63.33
CA THR A 2 19.06 48.16 62.98
C THR A 2 18.04 47.42 62.05
N LYS A 3 17.01 48.12 61.54
CA LYS A 3 15.98 47.49 60.66
C LYS A 3 16.39 47.29 59.20
N SER A 4 17.39 48.04 58.68
CA SER A 4 17.75 48.00 57.25
C SER A 4 18.49 46.71 56.82
N ASN A 5 19.25 46.12 57.70
CA ASN A 5 20.02 44.92 57.32
C ASN A 5 19.20 43.62 57.32
N SER A 6 18.13 43.56 58.16
CA SER A 6 17.23 42.42 58.18
C SER A 6 16.36 42.33 56.92
N THR A 7 15.86 43.46 56.44
CA THR A 7 15.04 43.55 55.23
C THR A 7 15.88 43.20 53.97
N LYS A 8 17.11 43.66 53.90
CA LYS A 8 18.06 43.33 52.81
C LYS A 8 18.38 41.85 52.78
N LYS A 9 18.61 41.22 53.94
CA LYS A 9 18.82 39.78 54.04
C LYS A 9 17.58 38.99 53.63
N ALA A 10 16.38 39.40 54.09
CA ALA A 10 15.13 38.75 53.69
C ALA A 10 14.90 38.83 52.17
N LEU A 11 15.21 39.98 51.55
CA LEU A 11 15.06 40.20 50.12
C LEU A 11 16.05 39.30 49.30
N VAL A 12 17.27 39.14 49.77
CA VAL A 12 18.27 38.27 49.14
C VAL A 12 17.85 36.80 49.27
N PHE A 13 17.34 36.37 50.42
CA PHE A 13 16.83 35.01 50.59
C PHE A 13 15.58 34.72 49.74
N ALA A 14 14.68 35.68 49.59
CA ALA A 14 13.52 35.54 48.70
C ALA A 14 13.95 35.43 47.24
N LEU A 15 14.91 36.23 46.80
CA LEU A 15 15.45 36.14 45.43
C LEU A 15 16.15 34.80 45.16
N LEU A 16 16.97 34.32 46.09
CA LEU A 16 17.64 33.00 46.00
C LEU A 16 16.65 31.86 45.97
N SER A 17 15.61 31.88 46.80
CA SER A 17 14.59 30.84 46.79
C SER A 17 13.78 30.81 45.50
N THR A 18 13.45 31.96 44.92
CA THR A 18 12.75 32.03 43.62
C THR A 18 13.64 31.48 42.52
N LEU A 19 14.93 31.81 42.50
CA LEU A 19 15.87 31.29 41.51
C LEU A 19 16.01 29.77 41.61
N LEU A 20 16.06 29.24 42.82
CA LEU A 20 16.11 27.79 43.07
C LEU A 20 14.84 27.07 42.58
N CYS A 21 13.67 27.62 42.82
CA CYS A 21 12.40 27.05 42.35
C CYS A 21 12.31 27.04 40.82
N VAL A 22 12.75 28.13 40.16
CA VAL A 22 12.78 28.19 38.69
C VAL A 22 13.76 27.17 38.09
N SER A 23 14.95 27.00 38.71
CA SER A 23 15.95 26.03 38.23
C SER A 23 15.44 24.57 38.41
N MET A 24 14.70 24.28 39.46
CA MET A 24 14.07 22.93 39.64
C MET A 24 12.98 22.69 38.61
N LEU A 25 12.13 23.66 38.29
CA LEU A 25 11.11 23.57 37.24
C LEU A 25 11.72 23.27 35.87
N ILE A 26 12.78 23.99 35.51
CA ILE A 26 13.49 23.78 34.25
C ILE A 26 14.14 22.36 34.22
N GLY A 27 14.80 21.98 35.30
CA GLY A 27 15.46 20.67 35.42
C GLY A 27 14.52 19.47 35.27
N THR A 28 13.34 19.53 35.90
CA THR A 28 12.33 18.45 35.79
C THR A 28 11.72 18.39 34.39
N THR A 29 11.53 19.54 33.72
CA THR A 29 11.02 19.57 32.34
C THR A 29 12.01 18.96 31.36
N PHE A 30 13.29 19.24 31.49
CA PHE A 30 14.31 18.65 30.62
C PHE A 30 14.51 17.15 30.88
N ALA A 31 14.42 16.69 32.13
CA ALA A 31 14.51 15.27 32.46
C ALA A 31 13.39 14.44 31.82
N TRP A 32 12.16 14.96 31.78
CA TRP A 32 11.05 14.30 31.11
C TRP A 32 11.25 14.17 29.60
N PHE A 33 11.72 15.24 28.92
CA PHE A 33 11.94 15.21 27.48
C PHE A 33 13.15 14.35 27.07
N THR A 34 14.18 14.27 27.89
CA THR A 34 15.36 13.42 27.63
C THR A 34 15.05 11.93 27.80
N ASP A 35 14.22 11.57 28.74
CA ASP A 35 13.86 10.17 28.96
C ASP A 35 12.97 9.63 27.82
N THR A 36 12.04 10.45 27.31
CA THR A 36 11.20 10.10 26.16
C THR A 36 11.99 9.98 24.85
N ALA A 37 13.04 10.79 24.67
CA ALA A 37 13.89 10.74 23.49
C ALA A 37 14.80 9.47 23.46
N ASN A 38 15.26 9.01 24.59
CA ASN A 38 16.09 7.80 24.69
C ASN A 38 15.31 6.50 24.49
N ALA A 39 14.02 6.47 24.79
CA ALA A 39 13.17 5.30 24.53
C ALA A 39 12.83 5.11 23.05
N ALA A 40 12.90 6.17 22.23
CA ALA A 40 12.52 6.15 20.81
C ALA A 40 13.63 5.68 19.85
N VAL A 41 14.89 5.60 20.30
CA VAL A 41 16.04 5.39 19.39
C VAL A 41 16.60 3.96 19.43
N SER A 42 16.13 3.09 20.30
CA SER A 42 16.82 1.83 20.53
C SER A 42 16.52 0.68 19.57
N ASN A 43 15.84 0.85 18.45
CA ASN A 43 15.78 -0.19 17.40
C ASN A 43 15.10 0.30 16.13
N ILE A 44 15.72 1.19 15.38
CA ILE A 44 15.34 1.44 13.99
C ILE A 44 15.88 0.28 13.16
N LYS A 45 15.04 -0.73 12.93
CA LYS A 45 15.33 -1.74 11.91
C LYS A 45 14.90 -1.20 10.57
N SER A 46 15.81 -1.18 9.61
CA SER A 46 15.46 -0.95 8.21
C SER A 46 14.48 -2.04 7.78
N GLY A 47 13.28 -1.65 7.38
CA GLY A 47 12.31 -2.57 6.78
C GLY A 47 12.59 -2.75 5.28
N ASN A 48 12.11 -3.85 4.72
CA ASN A 48 12.14 -4.10 3.28
C ASN A 48 10.73 -4.11 2.71
N LEU A 49 10.61 -3.72 1.44
CA LEU A 49 9.42 -3.89 0.63
C LEU A 49 9.65 -5.10 -0.28
N LYS A 50 8.75 -6.07 -0.23
CA LYS A 50 8.77 -7.23 -1.13
C LYS A 50 7.35 -7.58 -1.52
N VAL A 51 7.06 -7.50 -2.82
CA VAL A 51 5.76 -7.84 -3.41
C VAL A 51 5.92 -9.12 -4.22
N GLU A 52 4.97 -10.02 -4.06
CA GLU A 52 4.87 -11.26 -4.82
C GLU A 52 3.47 -11.40 -5.39
N LEU A 53 3.37 -11.86 -6.63
CA LEU A 53 2.11 -12.29 -7.21
C LEU A 53 1.96 -13.80 -6.96
N GLN A 54 0.78 -14.19 -6.53
CA GLN A 54 0.42 -15.58 -6.29
C GLN A 54 -0.91 -15.89 -6.99
N LYS A 55 -1.16 -17.18 -7.28
CA LYS A 55 -2.48 -17.62 -7.71
C LYS A 55 -3.51 -17.39 -6.62
N ALA A 56 -4.80 -17.44 -6.97
CA ALA A 56 -5.88 -17.25 -6.01
C ALA A 56 -5.84 -18.23 -4.84
N ASP A 57 -5.27 -19.42 -5.03
CA ASP A 57 -5.07 -20.45 -4.00
C ASP A 57 -3.86 -20.19 -3.08
N GLY A 58 -3.08 -19.14 -3.34
CA GLY A 58 -1.87 -18.77 -2.60
C GLY A 58 -0.60 -19.47 -3.08
N SER A 59 -0.65 -20.30 -4.10
CA SER A 59 0.52 -20.92 -4.71
C SER A 59 1.34 -19.88 -5.50
N ALA A 60 2.64 -20.14 -5.65
CA ALA A 60 3.52 -19.26 -6.41
C ALA A 60 3.10 -19.19 -7.88
N LEU A 61 3.09 -17.99 -8.43
CA LEU A 61 2.89 -17.78 -9.86
C LEU A 61 4.22 -18.07 -10.57
N THR A 62 4.36 -19.26 -11.14
CA THR A 62 5.56 -19.70 -11.86
C THR A 62 5.46 -19.46 -13.37
N ASP A 63 4.24 -19.40 -13.88
CA ASP A 63 3.92 -19.20 -15.29
C ASP A 63 3.07 -17.92 -15.46
N ALA A 64 2.89 -17.48 -16.70
CA ALA A 64 1.95 -16.40 -17.00
C ALA A 64 0.52 -16.80 -16.60
N LEU A 65 -0.28 -15.81 -16.18
CA LEU A 65 -1.71 -16.01 -15.98
C LEU A 65 -2.36 -16.36 -17.31
N LYS A 66 -3.32 -17.28 -17.27
CA LYS A 66 -4.02 -17.76 -18.46
C LYS A 66 -5.46 -17.27 -18.47
N TRP A 67 -5.97 -17.06 -19.65
CA TRP A 67 -7.40 -16.88 -19.87
C TRP A 67 -8.11 -18.19 -19.62
N VAL A 68 -9.24 -18.15 -18.94
CA VAL A 68 -10.04 -19.34 -18.61
C VAL A 68 -11.16 -19.48 -19.63
N SER A 69 -11.16 -20.61 -20.32
CA SER A 69 -12.21 -21.04 -21.24
C SER A 69 -12.78 -22.38 -20.80
N VAL A 70 -14.00 -22.69 -21.21
CA VAL A 70 -14.66 -23.98 -20.92
C VAL A 70 -13.99 -25.13 -21.68
N ASP A 71 -13.43 -24.85 -22.86
CA ASP A 71 -12.88 -25.85 -23.78
C ASP A 71 -11.36 -25.76 -23.94
N ASP A 72 -10.66 -25.09 -23.01
CA ASP A 72 -9.21 -24.84 -23.03
C ASP A 72 -8.70 -24.07 -24.27
N GLU A 73 -9.57 -23.65 -25.17
CA GLU A 73 -9.26 -22.85 -26.35
C GLU A 73 -9.91 -21.47 -26.23
N ILE A 74 -9.14 -20.41 -26.46
CA ILE A 74 -9.63 -19.04 -26.47
C ILE A 74 -9.93 -18.64 -27.90
N LEU A 75 -11.22 -18.55 -28.21
CA LEU A 75 -11.71 -18.10 -29.50
C LEU A 75 -12.45 -16.77 -29.31
N TRP A 76 -11.86 -15.70 -29.80
CA TRP A 76 -12.50 -14.39 -29.75
C TRP A 76 -13.65 -14.33 -30.75
N GLU A 77 -14.85 -14.32 -30.22
CA GLU A 77 -16.10 -14.19 -30.97
C GLU A 77 -16.89 -12.97 -30.46
N PRO A 78 -17.66 -12.28 -31.31
CA PRO A 78 -18.50 -11.17 -30.89
C PRO A 78 -19.42 -11.56 -29.71
N GLY A 79 -19.39 -10.73 -28.64
CA GLY A 79 -20.16 -10.96 -27.42
C GLY A 79 -19.53 -11.95 -26.43
N CYS A 80 -18.40 -12.60 -26.75
CA CYS A 80 -17.75 -13.48 -25.79
C CYS A 80 -17.06 -12.70 -24.64
N THR A 81 -16.93 -13.35 -23.50
CA THR A 81 -16.21 -12.81 -22.32
C THR A 81 -15.32 -13.89 -21.74
N TYR A 82 -14.06 -13.59 -21.60
CA TYR A 82 -13.09 -14.48 -20.94
C TYR A 82 -12.54 -13.80 -19.69
N ASN A 83 -12.27 -14.63 -18.67
CA ASN A 83 -11.68 -14.19 -17.43
C ASN A 83 -10.23 -14.65 -17.38
N LEU A 84 -9.35 -13.79 -16.90
CA LEU A 84 -8.01 -14.19 -16.53
C LEU A 84 -8.07 -14.99 -15.23
N GLU A 85 -7.17 -15.98 -15.07
CA GLU A 85 -7.02 -16.69 -13.79
C GLU A 85 -6.88 -15.67 -12.64
N GLY A 86 -7.64 -15.90 -11.57
CA GLY A 86 -7.58 -15.04 -10.39
C GLY A 86 -6.20 -15.06 -9.74
N PHE A 87 -5.76 -13.91 -9.28
CA PHE A 87 -4.48 -13.75 -8.60
C PHE A 87 -4.60 -12.89 -7.34
N VAL A 88 -3.62 -13.02 -6.46
CA VAL A 88 -3.49 -12.23 -5.24
C VAL A 88 -2.12 -11.57 -5.18
N VAL A 89 -2.06 -10.44 -4.51
CA VAL A 89 -0.82 -9.72 -4.21
C VAL A 89 -0.43 -10.02 -2.77
N LYS A 90 0.77 -10.55 -2.56
CA LYS A 90 1.33 -10.80 -1.25
C LYS A 90 2.42 -9.81 -0.92
N ASN A 91 2.32 -9.20 0.26
CA ASN A 91 3.41 -8.42 0.84
C ASN A 91 4.30 -9.34 1.67
N SER A 92 5.37 -9.82 1.10
CA SER A 92 6.39 -10.63 1.81
C SER A 92 7.44 -9.77 2.50
N GLY A 93 7.27 -8.44 2.49
CA GLY A 93 8.14 -7.48 3.17
C GLY A 93 7.74 -7.23 4.62
N THR A 94 8.53 -6.41 5.29
CA THR A 94 8.34 -6.03 6.70
C THR A 94 7.68 -4.66 6.87
N LEU A 95 7.42 -3.94 5.78
CA LEU A 95 6.74 -2.65 5.74
C LEU A 95 5.38 -2.77 5.07
N ALA A 96 4.40 -1.97 5.52
CA ALA A 96 3.16 -1.78 4.78
C ALA A 96 3.46 -1.09 3.44
N LEU A 97 2.72 -1.49 2.39
CA LEU A 97 2.89 -0.93 1.05
C LEU A 97 1.57 -0.41 0.48
N LYS A 98 1.71 0.50 -0.47
CA LYS A 98 0.65 0.90 -1.40
C LYS A 98 1.02 0.38 -2.77
N TYR A 99 0.04 -0.11 -3.52
CA TYR A 99 0.25 -0.63 -4.86
C TYR A 99 -0.95 -0.32 -5.76
N LYS A 100 -0.72 -0.42 -7.06
CA LYS A 100 -1.75 -0.40 -8.10
C LYS A 100 -1.64 -1.68 -8.91
N VAL A 101 -2.75 -2.13 -9.45
CA VAL A 101 -2.79 -3.22 -10.43
C VAL A 101 -2.97 -2.58 -11.80
N VAL A 102 -1.98 -2.76 -12.66
CA VAL A 102 -1.98 -2.18 -14.02
C VAL A 102 -1.66 -3.30 -15.00
N ILE A 103 -2.47 -3.44 -16.05
CA ILE A 103 -2.12 -4.24 -17.20
C ILE A 103 -1.25 -3.38 -18.12
N SER A 104 -0.11 -3.90 -18.51
CA SER A 104 0.78 -3.24 -19.44
C SER A 104 1.40 -4.26 -20.38
N GLY A 105 1.76 -3.83 -21.58
CA GLY A 105 2.46 -4.68 -22.55
C GLY A 105 1.55 -5.73 -23.20
N VAL A 106 0.25 -5.48 -23.28
CA VAL A 106 -0.63 -6.32 -24.11
C VAL A 106 -0.14 -6.20 -25.55
N ASN A 107 0.37 -7.30 -26.06
CA ASN A 107 0.86 -7.41 -27.44
C ASN A 107 -0.19 -8.17 -28.26
N GLY A 108 -0.14 -8.01 -29.58
CA GLY A 108 -1.06 -8.66 -30.47
C GLY A 108 -1.65 -7.70 -31.50
N ASN A 109 -2.77 -8.07 -32.09
CA ASN A 109 -3.39 -7.24 -33.10
C ASN A 109 -4.10 -6.02 -32.48
N ALA A 110 -3.66 -4.80 -32.87
CA ALA A 110 -4.21 -3.55 -32.34
C ALA A 110 -5.71 -3.37 -32.68
N ASP A 111 -6.17 -3.94 -33.77
CA ASP A 111 -7.57 -3.85 -34.18
C ASP A 111 -8.44 -4.72 -33.24
N LEU A 112 -7.96 -5.90 -32.84
CA LEU A 112 -8.63 -6.72 -31.84
C LEU A 112 -8.72 -6.01 -30.48
N LEU A 113 -7.67 -5.33 -30.05
CA LEU A 113 -7.67 -4.55 -28.79
C LEU A 113 -8.74 -3.46 -28.77
N ASN A 114 -9.05 -2.86 -29.92
CA ASN A 114 -10.04 -1.78 -30.02
C ASN A 114 -11.48 -2.24 -29.79
N VAL A 115 -11.76 -3.53 -29.98
CA VAL A 115 -13.10 -4.13 -29.79
C VAL A 115 -13.20 -4.92 -28.49
N LEU A 116 -12.16 -4.91 -27.66
CA LEU A 116 -12.16 -5.54 -26.34
C LEU A 116 -12.31 -4.50 -25.23
N THR A 117 -13.22 -4.79 -24.31
CA THR A 117 -13.39 -4.01 -23.08
C THR A 117 -12.89 -4.81 -21.89
N PHE A 118 -11.93 -4.25 -21.16
CA PHE A 118 -11.39 -4.86 -19.97
C PHE A 118 -12.13 -4.37 -18.71
N THR A 119 -12.53 -5.31 -17.86
CA THR A 119 -13.15 -5.04 -16.58
C THR A 119 -12.27 -5.61 -15.47
N TYR A 120 -12.04 -4.81 -14.44
CA TYR A 120 -11.21 -5.15 -13.30
C TYR A 120 -12.09 -5.35 -12.08
N THR A 121 -11.93 -6.45 -11.38
CA THR A 121 -12.64 -6.71 -10.12
C THR A 121 -11.70 -7.17 -9.03
N VAL A 122 -12.02 -6.80 -7.79
CA VAL A 122 -11.37 -7.28 -6.57
C VAL A 122 -12.48 -7.82 -5.66
N ASP A 123 -12.39 -9.09 -5.33
CA ASP A 123 -13.43 -9.80 -4.55
C ASP A 123 -14.85 -9.62 -5.14
N GLY A 124 -14.93 -9.58 -6.48
CA GLY A 124 -16.17 -9.37 -7.23
C GLY A 124 -16.64 -7.91 -7.36
N ALA A 125 -16.01 -6.96 -6.69
CA ALA A 125 -16.33 -5.53 -6.83
C ALA A 125 -15.46 -4.87 -7.89
N ALA A 126 -16.06 -4.13 -8.82
CA ALA A 126 -15.31 -3.40 -9.85
C ALA A 126 -14.42 -2.31 -9.26
N PHE A 127 -13.26 -2.10 -9.86
CA PHE A 127 -12.36 -1.00 -9.54
C PHE A 127 -11.72 -0.42 -10.80
N ASP A 128 -11.25 0.81 -10.72
CA ASP A 128 -10.55 1.47 -11.81
C ASP A 128 -9.05 1.11 -11.79
N ALA A 129 -8.41 1.06 -12.96
CA ALA A 129 -6.98 0.76 -13.10
C ALA A 129 -6.07 1.74 -12.32
N ASP A 130 -6.57 2.94 -12.00
CA ASP A 130 -5.86 3.93 -11.20
C ASP A 130 -6.07 3.78 -9.68
N SER A 131 -6.88 2.82 -9.24
CA SER A 131 -7.17 2.59 -7.83
C SER A 131 -5.92 2.18 -7.06
N GLU A 132 -5.71 2.82 -5.91
CA GLU A 132 -4.62 2.49 -4.98
C GLU A 132 -5.10 1.54 -3.88
N PHE A 133 -4.36 0.48 -3.68
CA PHE A 133 -4.58 -0.49 -2.61
C PHE A 133 -3.50 -0.38 -1.55
N LYS A 134 -3.84 -0.75 -0.32
CA LYS A 134 -2.90 -0.80 0.81
C LYS A 134 -2.82 -2.22 1.32
N LEU A 135 -1.62 -2.66 1.67
CA LEU A 135 -1.39 -3.99 2.20
C LEU A 135 -0.42 -3.91 3.37
N ALA A 136 -0.83 -4.44 4.51
CA ALA A 136 0.03 -4.53 5.69
C ALA A 136 1.20 -5.48 5.45
N ALA A 137 2.25 -5.37 6.26
CA ALA A 137 3.38 -6.30 6.23
C ALA A 137 2.90 -7.75 6.44
N GLY A 138 3.37 -8.67 5.61
CA GLY A 138 3.02 -10.09 5.67
C GLY A 138 1.58 -10.43 5.21
N ALA A 139 0.76 -9.45 4.84
CA ALA A 139 -0.61 -9.68 4.42
C ALA A 139 -0.72 -10.09 2.93
N THR A 140 -1.86 -10.69 2.59
CA THR A 140 -2.27 -11.02 1.22
C THR A 140 -3.54 -10.24 0.88
N SER A 141 -3.65 -9.79 -0.35
CA SER A 141 -4.83 -9.08 -0.86
C SER A 141 -6.02 -10.01 -1.05
N PRO A 142 -7.24 -9.48 -1.21
CA PRO A 142 -8.33 -10.19 -1.85
C PRO A 142 -7.96 -10.62 -3.28
N VAL A 143 -8.79 -11.48 -3.86
CA VAL A 143 -8.57 -12.00 -5.23
C VAL A 143 -8.89 -10.92 -6.25
N PHE A 144 -7.95 -10.68 -7.15
CA PHE A 144 -8.14 -9.86 -8.35
C PHE A 144 -8.52 -10.75 -9.51
N THR A 145 -9.48 -10.30 -10.31
CA THR A 145 -9.88 -10.92 -11.57
C THR A 145 -9.98 -9.86 -12.65
N ILE A 146 -9.57 -10.20 -13.83
CA ILE A 146 -9.65 -9.35 -15.02
C ILE A 146 -10.46 -10.10 -16.04
N SER A 147 -11.46 -9.41 -16.61
CA SER A 147 -12.31 -9.94 -17.68
C SER A 147 -12.08 -9.12 -18.94
N ALA A 148 -12.05 -9.79 -20.07
CA ALA A 148 -12.08 -9.15 -21.38
C ALA A 148 -13.37 -9.54 -22.10
N HIS A 149 -14.09 -8.56 -22.59
CA HIS A 149 -15.34 -8.73 -23.32
C HIS A 149 -15.17 -8.19 -24.74
N MET A 150 -15.53 -8.99 -25.74
CA MET A 150 -15.54 -8.57 -27.13
C MET A 150 -16.89 -7.95 -27.48
N ASP A 151 -16.86 -6.77 -28.15
CA ASP A 151 -18.05 -6.06 -28.56
C ASP A 151 -18.95 -6.95 -29.47
N GLU A 152 -20.25 -6.98 -29.20
CA GLU A 152 -21.21 -7.72 -30.00
C GLU A 152 -21.32 -7.22 -31.44
N ALA A 153 -20.98 -5.94 -31.69
CA ALA A 153 -20.95 -5.33 -33.01
C ALA A 153 -19.66 -5.63 -33.79
N ALA A 154 -18.68 -6.29 -33.19
CA ALA A 154 -17.47 -6.70 -33.87
C ALA A 154 -17.81 -7.71 -34.98
N GLY A 155 -17.26 -7.51 -36.16
CA GLY A 155 -17.50 -8.37 -37.31
C GLY A 155 -16.56 -9.59 -37.36
N ASN A 156 -16.61 -10.31 -38.47
CA ASN A 156 -15.74 -11.51 -38.65
C ASN A 156 -14.31 -11.17 -39.03
N GLU A 157 -13.97 -9.90 -39.18
CA GLU A 157 -12.63 -9.40 -39.53
C GLU A 157 -11.57 -9.72 -38.47
N TYR A 158 -12.01 -9.98 -37.24
CA TYR A 158 -11.12 -10.31 -36.10
C TYR A 158 -10.85 -11.81 -35.94
N LYS A 159 -11.42 -12.64 -36.81
CA LYS A 159 -11.27 -14.10 -36.73
C LYS A 159 -9.81 -14.50 -36.96
N GLY A 160 -9.27 -15.29 -36.02
CA GLY A 160 -7.88 -15.77 -36.06
C GLY A 160 -6.85 -14.74 -35.64
N MET A 161 -7.27 -13.65 -35.01
CA MET A 161 -6.40 -12.70 -34.32
C MET A 161 -6.18 -13.20 -32.89
N ASP A 162 -4.97 -12.97 -32.38
CA ASP A 162 -4.53 -13.35 -31.04
C ASP A 162 -4.02 -12.14 -30.25
N LEU A 163 -4.02 -12.29 -28.95
CA LEU A 163 -3.41 -11.37 -27.97
C LEU A 163 -2.49 -12.18 -27.07
N ASP A 164 -1.28 -11.63 -26.84
CA ASP A 164 -0.27 -12.12 -25.93
C ASP A 164 -0.14 -11.24 -24.67
#